data_4595710537d01d14dc3735a222a9530e
#
_entry.id   4595710537d01d14dc3735a222a9530e
#
_cell.length_a   1.000
_cell.length_b   1.000
_cell.length_c   1.000
_cell.angle_alpha   90.00
_cell.angle_beta   90.00
_cell.angle_gamma   90.00
#
_symmetry.space_group_name_H-M   'P 1'
#
loop_
_entity.id
_entity.type
_entity.pdbx_description
1 polymer ?
#
loop_
_entity_poly.entity_id
_entity_poly.type
_entity_poly.pdbx_seq_one_letter_code
_entity_poly.pdbx_strand_id
1 'polypeptide(L)'
;MRKILPADTLTPILAYMRVQGEHKVILESIPREKENARFSIVAYNPVFEVTFKDGVLYENGKAIDQDPFEYLDQVTVKGIKSDLPFAGGAIGFAGYDMIGLYENIGEIPEDTIGTPDMHFFIYESYLIFDHKKEKVYVVEDNIYSDRDNDAVRQALGQVVTSLQTQAPNEFTPQALQALQFSNHIEKEVFMDMVAKAKKLIREGDMFQCVLSQRFSADFEGDPLDYYRNLLSLIHI
;
A
#
# COMPACT_ATOMS: atom_id res chain seq x y z
N MET A 1 -10.93 5.71 19.65
CA MET A 1 -12.31 6.28 19.55
C MET A 1 -12.83 6.22 18.13
N ARG A 2 -14.17 6.21 17.88
CA ARG A 2 -14.70 6.20 16.52
C ARG A 2 -15.92 7.11 16.34
N LYS A 3 -16.07 7.63 15.10
CA LYS A 3 -17.28 8.32 14.63
C LYS A 3 -17.75 7.70 13.32
N ILE A 4 -19.05 7.65 13.11
CA ILE A 4 -19.65 7.09 11.89
C ILE A 4 -20.23 8.25 11.08
N LEU A 5 -19.88 8.30 9.80
CA LEU A 5 -20.42 9.27 8.83
C LEU A 5 -21.15 8.52 7.70
N PRO A 6 -22.12 9.14 7.03
CA PRO A 6 -22.67 8.60 5.78
C PRO A 6 -21.61 8.64 4.68
N ALA A 7 -21.62 7.66 3.78
CA ALA A 7 -20.70 7.55 2.66
C ALA A 7 -21.31 7.99 1.31
N ASP A 8 -22.53 8.50 1.30
CA ASP A 8 -23.27 8.89 0.11
C ASP A 8 -22.61 10.03 -0.70
N THR A 9 -21.86 10.89 -0.01
CA THR A 9 -21.16 12.04 -0.63
C THR A 9 -19.62 11.96 -0.48
N LEU A 10 -19.10 10.86 0.06
CA LEU A 10 -17.67 10.70 0.37
C LEU A 10 -17.13 9.39 -0.18
N THR A 11 -16.29 9.47 -1.21
CA THR A 11 -15.56 8.30 -1.74
C THR A 11 -14.23 8.11 -1.01
N PRO A 12 -13.62 6.90 -1.03
CA PRO A 12 -12.31 6.67 -0.45
C PRO A 12 -11.23 7.62 -0.97
N ILE A 13 -11.19 7.86 -2.30
CA ILE A 13 -10.25 8.80 -2.92
C ILE A 13 -10.49 10.23 -2.43
N LEU A 14 -11.75 10.68 -2.36
CA LEU A 14 -12.06 12.02 -1.87
C LEU A 14 -11.66 12.17 -0.40
N ALA A 15 -11.88 11.14 0.42
CA ALA A 15 -11.43 11.14 1.81
C ALA A 15 -9.90 11.18 1.91
N TYR A 16 -9.18 10.39 1.10
CA TYR A 16 -7.73 10.42 1.03
C TYR A 16 -7.19 11.82 0.69
N MET A 17 -7.83 12.53 -0.24
CA MET A 17 -7.46 13.90 -0.60
C MET A 17 -7.73 14.90 0.53
N ARG A 18 -8.84 14.73 1.27
CA ARG A 18 -9.27 15.66 2.32
C ARG A 18 -8.58 15.46 3.67
N VAL A 19 -8.21 14.22 3.98
CA VAL A 19 -7.47 13.93 5.21
C VAL A 19 -6.11 14.61 5.15
N GLN A 20 -5.82 15.39 6.18
CA GLN A 20 -4.51 15.99 6.37
C GLN A 20 -3.61 15.00 7.10
N GLY A 21 -2.34 14.93 6.72
CA GLY A 21 -1.35 14.06 7.37
C GLY A 21 -0.29 13.55 6.41
N GLU A 22 0.69 12.90 7.00
CA GLU A 22 1.84 12.32 6.29
C GLU A 22 1.63 10.83 6.06
N HIS A 23 2.41 10.26 5.13
CA HIS A 23 2.44 8.82 4.81
C HIS A 23 1.03 8.22 4.70
N LYS A 24 0.17 8.91 3.95
CA LYS A 24 -1.19 8.44 3.72
C LYS A 24 -1.19 7.21 2.81
N VAL A 25 -2.03 6.24 3.13
CA VAL A 25 -2.22 5.04 2.33
C VAL A 25 -3.71 4.82 2.04
N ILE A 26 -4.00 4.32 0.85
CA ILE A 26 -5.34 3.92 0.45
C ILE A 26 -5.31 2.46 -0.03
N LEU A 27 -6.21 1.64 0.52
CA LEU A 27 -6.46 0.28 0.09
C LEU A 27 -7.90 0.20 -0.37
N GLU A 28 -8.11 0.07 -1.67
CA GLU A 28 -9.44 0.02 -2.27
C GLU A 28 -9.80 -1.38 -2.72
N SER A 29 -11.01 -1.80 -2.37
CA SER A 29 -11.61 -2.99 -2.93
C SER A 29 -12.48 -2.59 -4.13
N ILE A 30 -12.13 -3.11 -5.31
CA ILE A 30 -12.92 -2.88 -6.53
C ILE A 30 -13.92 -4.05 -6.66
N PRO A 31 -15.22 -3.79 -6.61
CA PRO A 31 -16.22 -4.84 -6.70
C PRO A 31 -16.32 -5.38 -8.13
N ARG A 32 -15.60 -6.45 -8.44
CA ARG A 32 -15.92 -7.32 -9.60
C ARG A 32 -17.12 -8.23 -9.31
N GLU A 33 -17.25 -8.63 -8.04
CA GLU A 33 -18.41 -9.35 -7.50
C GLU A 33 -18.80 -8.70 -6.18
N LYS A 34 -20.06 -8.33 -6.02
CA LYS A 34 -20.58 -7.52 -4.90
C LYS A 34 -20.33 -8.09 -3.49
N GLU A 35 -19.90 -9.34 -3.38
CA GLU A 35 -19.68 -9.99 -2.08
C GLU A 35 -18.25 -9.90 -1.55
N ASN A 36 -17.23 -9.77 -2.41
CA ASN A 36 -15.82 -9.85 -2.01
C ASN A 36 -15.13 -8.49 -1.81
N ALA A 37 -15.76 -7.39 -2.21
CA ALA A 37 -15.18 -6.05 -2.18
C ALA A 37 -15.97 -5.09 -1.30
N ARG A 38 -16.08 -5.44 0.00
CA ARG A 38 -16.94 -4.71 0.92
C ARG A 38 -16.30 -3.48 1.52
N PHE A 39 -14.99 -3.50 1.75
CA PHE A 39 -14.31 -2.47 2.54
C PHE A 39 -13.19 -1.81 1.76
N SER A 40 -13.06 -0.49 1.92
CA SER A 40 -11.85 0.27 1.57
C SER A 40 -11.31 0.94 2.83
N ILE A 41 -9.98 1.11 2.89
CA ILE A 41 -9.28 1.67 4.05
C ILE A 41 -8.44 2.85 3.60
N VAL A 42 -8.49 3.94 4.35
CA VAL A 42 -7.55 5.06 4.23
C VAL A 42 -6.89 5.23 5.59
N ALA A 43 -5.56 5.09 5.66
CA ALA A 43 -4.80 5.34 6.88
C ALA A 43 -3.84 6.51 6.69
N TYR A 44 -3.48 7.19 7.77
CA TYR A 44 -2.67 8.41 7.77
C TYR A 44 -1.97 8.60 9.12
N ASN A 45 -0.91 9.41 9.13
CA ASN A 45 -0.11 9.72 10.32
C ASN A 45 0.31 8.46 11.08
N PRO A 46 1.15 7.60 10.49
CA PRO A 46 1.63 6.43 11.20
C PRO A 46 2.39 6.83 12.46
N VAL A 47 2.35 5.97 13.47
CA VAL A 47 3.06 6.18 14.74
C VAL A 47 4.56 5.97 14.54
N PHE A 48 4.92 4.94 13.75
CA PHE A 48 6.31 4.67 13.38
C PHE A 48 6.37 3.84 12.09
N GLU A 49 7.55 3.77 11.50
CA GLU A 49 7.85 2.94 10.35
C GLU A 49 8.80 1.81 10.70
N VAL A 50 8.67 0.70 9.98
CA VAL A 50 9.56 -0.47 10.05
C VAL A 50 10.05 -0.76 8.65
N THR A 51 11.38 -0.73 8.44
CA THR A 51 11.99 -1.04 7.16
C THR A 51 13.04 -2.14 7.33
N PHE A 52 13.15 -3.01 6.32
CA PHE A 52 14.25 -3.95 6.22
C PHE A 52 14.95 -3.74 4.88
N LYS A 53 16.24 -3.53 4.92
CA LYS A 53 17.05 -3.30 3.73
C LYS A 53 18.49 -3.78 3.97
N ASP A 54 19.08 -4.41 2.95
CA ASP A 54 20.49 -4.89 2.99
C ASP A 54 20.80 -5.73 4.23
N GLY A 55 19.85 -6.56 4.66
CA GLY A 55 19.99 -7.44 5.81
C GLY A 55 19.85 -6.76 7.18
N VAL A 56 19.47 -5.49 7.23
CA VAL A 56 19.30 -4.73 8.48
C VAL A 56 17.86 -4.27 8.65
N LEU A 57 17.30 -4.53 9.83
CA LEU A 57 15.99 -4.04 10.25
C LEU A 57 16.14 -2.65 10.90
N TYR A 58 15.19 -1.75 10.61
CA TYR A 58 15.14 -0.42 11.20
C TYR A 58 13.74 -0.09 11.70
N GLU A 59 13.67 0.60 12.85
CA GLU A 59 12.48 1.31 13.32
C GLU A 59 12.79 2.81 13.33
N ASN A 60 12.03 3.61 12.59
CA ASN A 60 12.26 5.04 12.42
C ASN A 60 13.74 5.37 12.09
N GLY A 61 14.37 4.56 11.23
CA GLY A 61 15.78 4.70 10.85
C GLY A 61 16.81 4.23 11.91
N LYS A 62 16.39 3.72 13.06
CA LYS A 62 17.25 3.12 14.07
C LYS A 62 17.35 1.62 13.86
N ALA A 63 18.57 1.09 13.72
CA ALA A 63 18.82 -0.32 13.53
C ALA A 63 18.36 -1.18 14.73
N ILE A 64 17.72 -2.30 14.42
CA ILE A 64 17.20 -3.29 15.35
C ILE A 64 17.84 -4.65 15.01
N ASP A 65 18.39 -5.34 16.00
CA ASP A 65 19.00 -6.66 15.84
C ASP A 65 17.97 -7.76 16.15
N GLN A 66 17.05 -7.97 15.21
CA GLN A 66 15.98 -8.98 15.29
C GLN A 66 15.56 -9.45 13.89
N ASP A 67 14.86 -10.58 13.83
CA ASP A 67 14.17 -11.01 12.62
C ASP A 67 13.04 -10.02 12.27
N PRO A 68 12.92 -9.61 11.00
CA PRO A 68 11.98 -8.55 10.60
C PRO A 68 10.51 -8.93 10.81
N PHE A 69 10.13 -10.20 10.59
CA PHE A 69 8.74 -10.61 10.80
C PHE A 69 8.43 -10.90 12.27
N GLU A 70 9.39 -11.43 13.03
CA GLU A 70 9.22 -11.56 14.48
C GLU A 70 9.08 -10.19 15.13
N TYR A 71 9.88 -9.21 14.70
CA TYR A 71 9.76 -7.85 15.19
C TYR A 71 8.40 -7.23 14.85
N LEU A 72 7.96 -7.34 13.58
CA LEU A 72 6.66 -6.83 13.16
C LEU A 72 5.51 -7.46 13.96
N ASP A 73 5.64 -8.76 14.28
CA ASP A 73 4.69 -9.49 15.11
C ASP A 73 4.69 -9.02 16.58
N GLN A 74 5.83 -8.63 17.12
CA GLN A 74 5.96 -8.09 18.47
C GLN A 74 5.34 -6.69 18.60
N VAL A 75 5.59 -5.82 17.62
CA VAL A 75 5.13 -4.42 17.68
C VAL A 75 3.68 -4.25 17.26
N THR A 76 3.05 -5.28 16.70
CA THR A 76 1.63 -5.25 16.35
C THR A 76 0.78 -5.90 17.44
N VAL A 77 -0.20 -5.16 17.97
CA VAL A 77 -1.09 -5.65 19.05
C VAL A 77 -2.02 -6.73 18.50
N LYS A 78 -2.00 -7.90 19.15
CA LYS A 78 -2.87 -9.04 18.79
C LYS A 78 -4.18 -9.03 19.56
N GLY A 79 -5.20 -9.63 18.97
CA GLY A 79 -6.45 -9.95 19.64
C GLY A 79 -7.36 -8.75 19.95
N ILE A 80 -7.15 -7.62 19.27
CA ILE A 80 -8.07 -6.49 19.35
C ILE A 80 -9.44 -6.94 18.84
N LYS A 81 -10.43 -6.98 19.73
CA LYS A 81 -11.81 -7.28 19.34
C LYS A 81 -12.40 -6.08 18.61
N SER A 82 -12.62 -6.21 17.34
CA SER A 82 -13.24 -5.19 16.49
C SER A 82 -14.34 -5.79 15.63
N ASP A 83 -15.38 -5.03 15.38
CA ASP A 83 -16.43 -5.32 14.39
C ASP A 83 -16.04 -4.80 12.98
N LEU A 84 -14.86 -4.19 12.86
CA LEU A 84 -14.28 -3.67 11.63
C LEU A 84 -13.18 -4.61 11.12
N PRO A 85 -12.90 -4.65 9.81
CA PRO A 85 -11.89 -5.53 9.21
C PRO A 85 -10.44 -5.14 9.55
N PHE A 86 -10.23 -3.94 10.07
CA PHE A 86 -8.95 -3.41 10.51
C PHE A 86 -9.14 -2.68 11.85
N ALA A 87 -8.22 -2.87 12.76
CA ALA A 87 -8.28 -2.30 14.12
C ALA A 87 -6.98 -1.58 14.50
N GLY A 88 -6.29 -1.01 13.52
CA GLY A 88 -4.93 -0.50 13.65
C GLY A 88 -3.91 -1.59 13.39
N GLY A 89 -2.67 -1.20 13.09
CA GLY A 89 -1.56 -2.11 12.82
C GLY A 89 -0.74 -1.73 11.60
N ALA A 90 -0.04 -2.72 11.06
CA ALA A 90 0.91 -2.57 9.97
C ALA A 90 0.22 -2.52 8.60
N ILE A 91 0.55 -1.51 7.80
CA ILE A 91 0.21 -1.45 6.38
C ILE A 91 1.49 -1.15 5.61
N GLY A 92 1.81 -1.97 4.62
CA GLY A 92 3.02 -1.84 3.83
C GLY A 92 3.21 -3.01 2.88
N PHE A 93 4.45 -3.35 2.58
CA PHE A 93 4.79 -4.48 1.74
C PHE A 93 6.01 -5.24 2.26
N ALA A 94 6.06 -6.51 1.91
CA ALA A 94 7.26 -7.33 1.94
C ALA A 94 7.55 -7.77 0.49
N GLY A 95 8.78 -7.56 0.05
CA GLY A 95 9.25 -7.93 -1.29
C GLY A 95 9.38 -9.45 -1.43
N TYR A 96 9.46 -9.91 -2.66
CA TYR A 96 9.60 -11.33 -2.97
C TYR A 96 10.88 -11.93 -2.35
N ASP A 97 11.97 -11.16 -2.37
CA ASP A 97 13.30 -11.63 -1.95
C ASP A 97 13.43 -11.83 -0.43
N MET A 98 12.45 -11.34 0.36
CA MET A 98 12.37 -11.65 1.80
C MET A 98 12.33 -13.15 2.09
N ILE A 99 11.86 -13.98 1.16
CA ILE A 99 11.89 -15.44 1.32
C ILE A 99 13.31 -15.98 1.46
N GLY A 100 14.31 -15.29 0.90
CA GLY A 100 15.72 -15.65 1.00
C GLY A 100 16.29 -15.64 2.41
N LEU A 101 15.59 -15.00 3.39
CA LEU A 101 15.96 -15.08 4.81
C LEU A 101 15.67 -16.46 5.42
N TYR A 102 14.73 -17.22 4.85
CA TYR A 102 14.22 -18.46 5.43
C TYR A 102 14.48 -19.68 4.54
N GLU A 103 14.60 -19.47 3.22
CA GLU A 103 14.73 -20.52 2.23
C GLU A 103 15.93 -20.25 1.32
N ASN A 104 16.67 -21.30 0.97
CA ASN A 104 17.73 -21.18 -0.02
C ASN A 104 17.13 -21.20 -1.43
N ILE A 105 16.90 -20.02 -1.99
CA ILE A 105 16.35 -19.85 -3.35
C ILE A 105 17.43 -19.59 -4.41
N GLY A 106 18.71 -19.72 -4.06
CA GLY A 106 19.86 -19.43 -4.93
C GLY A 106 20.32 -17.98 -4.83
N GLU A 107 21.03 -17.50 -5.85
CA GLU A 107 21.53 -16.13 -5.87
C GLU A 107 20.39 -15.13 -6.15
N ILE A 108 20.28 -14.14 -5.27
CA ILE A 108 19.36 -13.01 -5.46
C ILE A 108 20.02 -12.04 -6.44
N PRO A 109 19.33 -11.63 -7.51
CA PRO A 109 19.86 -10.65 -8.47
C PRO A 109 20.19 -9.31 -7.79
N GLU A 110 21.14 -8.59 -8.38
CA GLU A 110 21.51 -7.24 -7.93
C GLU A 110 20.28 -6.31 -7.90
N ASP A 111 20.07 -5.62 -6.76
CA ASP A 111 19.04 -4.60 -6.64
C ASP A 111 19.44 -3.34 -7.42
N THR A 112 18.77 -3.10 -8.54
CA THR A 112 18.97 -1.94 -9.40
C THR A 112 17.90 -0.86 -9.21
N ILE A 113 16.95 -1.05 -8.27
CA ILE A 113 15.85 -0.12 -7.98
C ILE A 113 16.11 0.62 -6.67
N GLY A 114 16.70 -0.07 -5.68
CA GLY A 114 17.06 0.49 -4.38
C GLY A 114 15.88 0.61 -3.41
N THR A 115 14.78 -0.14 -3.65
CA THR A 115 13.66 -0.19 -2.72
C THR A 115 14.00 -1.03 -1.48
N PRO A 116 13.41 -0.76 -0.31
CA PRO A 116 13.51 -1.67 0.81
C PRO A 116 12.95 -3.06 0.49
N ASP A 117 13.52 -4.11 1.08
CA ASP A 117 12.99 -5.47 0.97
C ASP A 117 11.67 -5.61 1.73
N MET A 118 11.51 -4.85 2.82
CA MET A 118 10.27 -4.72 3.57
C MET A 118 10.07 -3.28 4.03
N HIS A 119 8.85 -2.76 3.92
CA HIS A 119 8.49 -1.44 4.43
C HIS A 119 7.06 -1.45 4.94
N PHE A 120 6.88 -1.22 6.24
CA PHE A 120 5.59 -1.09 6.90
C PHE A 120 5.51 0.17 7.71
N PHE A 121 4.33 0.79 7.70
CA PHE A 121 3.95 1.84 8.62
C PHE A 121 2.92 1.29 9.61
N ILE A 122 3.03 1.70 10.88
CA ILE A 122 2.11 1.28 11.94
C ILE A 122 1.09 2.39 12.16
N TYR A 123 -0.19 2.07 11.90
CA TYR A 123 -1.29 3.02 11.96
C TYR A 123 -2.25 2.76 13.11
N GLU A 124 -2.72 3.84 13.73
CA GLU A 124 -3.83 3.86 14.69
C GLU A 124 -4.89 4.93 14.32
N SER A 125 -4.66 5.66 13.22
CA SER A 125 -5.52 6.69 12.64
C SER A 125 -5.95 6.26 11.24
N TYR A 126 -7.25 5.99 11.05
CA TYR A 126 -7.72 5.43 9.78
C TYR A 126 -9.22 5.63 9.53
N LEU A 127 -9.62 5.50 8.28
CA LEU A 127 -11.00 5.46 7.82
C LEU A 127 -11.32 4.09 7.24
N ILE A 128 -12.51 3.57 7.52
CA ILE A 128 -13.01 2.35 6.89
C ILE A 128 -14.33 2.65 6.20
N PHE A 129 -14.37 2.43 4.90
CA PHE A 129 -15.58 2.50 4.10
C PHE A 129 -16.25 1.12 4.05
N ASP A 130 -17.45 1.01 4.59
CA ASP A 130 -18.31 -0.16 4.41
C ASP A 130 -19.27 0.11 3.24
N HIS A 131 -18.89 -0.31 2.05
CA HIS A 131 -19.66 -0.08 0.83
C HIS A 131 -21.05 -0.73 0.86
N LYS A 132 -21.21 -1.82 1.62
CA LYS A 132 -22.51 -2.49 1.77
C LYS A 132 -23.47 -1.71 2.66
N LYS A 133 -22.95 -1.02 3.68
CA LYS A 133 -23.75 -0.25 4.64
C LYS A 133 -23.79 1.25 4.31
N GLU A 134 -23.04 1.68 3.28
CA GLU A 134 -22.90 3.09 2.90
C GLU A 134 -22.46 3.97 4.08
N LYS A 135 -21.46 3.50 4.83
CA LYS A 135 -20.93 4.16 6.03
C LYS A 135 -19.41 4.29 5.98
N VAL A 136 -18.94 5.39 6.55
CA VAL A 136 -17.52 5.61 6.84
C VAL A 136 -17.31 5.60 8.35
N TYR A 137 -16.44 4.73 8.81
CA TYR A 137 -15.95 4.71 10.18
C TYR A 137 -14.67 5.52 10.24
N VAL A 138 -14.69 6.63 10.96
CA VAL A 138 -13.51 7.45 11.27
C VAL A 138 -12.98 6.98 12.60
N VAL A 139 -11.75 6.50 12.64
CA VAL A 139 -11.13 5.94 13.85
C VAL A 139 -9.85 6.68 14.16
N GLU A 140 -9.76 7.14 15.39
CA GLU A 140 -8.54 7.62 16.04
C GLU A 140 -8.33 6.81 17.31
N ASP A 141 -7.14 6.28 17.49
CA ASP A 141 -6.81 5.46 18.65
C ASP A 141 -5.45 5.83 19.24
N ASN A 142 -5.05 5.18 20.31
CA ASN A 142 -3.76 5.33 21.00
C ASN A 142 -3.21 3.95 21.40
N ILE A 143 -3.36 2.96 20.51
CA ILE A 143 -2.91 1.59 20.74
C ILE A 143 -1.39 1.49 20.66
N TYR A 144 -0.79 2.32 19.81
CA TYR A 144 0.65 2.31 19.50
C TYR A 144 1.38 3.59 19.93
N SER A 145 0.65 4.61 20.36
CA SER A 145 1.20 5.89 20.82
C SER A 145 0.82 6.20 22.26
N ASP A 146 1.55 7.14 22.87
CA ASP A 146 1.27 7.65 24.22
C ASP A 146 0.24 8.80 24.23
N ARG A 147 -0.57 8.95 23.16
CA ARG A 147 -1.61 9.99 23.09
C ARG A 147 -2.65 9.76 24.17
N ASP A 148 -2.99 10.80 24.93
CA ASP A 148 -4.10 10.74 25.88
C ASP A 148 -5.47 10.79 25.15
N ASN A 149 -6.52 10.53 25.91
CA ASN A 149 -7.89 10.49 25.37
C ASN A 149 -8.37 11.85 24.84
N ASP A 150 -7.85 12.96 25.32
CA ASP A 150 -8.23 14.30 24.84
C ASP A 150 -7.56 14.61 23.51
N ALA A 151 -6.28 14.24 23.34
CA ALA A 151 -5.58 14.31 22.06
C ALA A 151 -6.26 13.45 20.99
N VAL A 152 -6.66 12.21 21.32
CA VAL A 152 -7.42 11.32 20.42
C VAL A 152 -8.77 11.94 20.02
N ARG A 153 -9.50 12.52 20.98
CA ARG A 153 -10.79 13.19 20.74
C ARG A 153 -10.63 14.42 19.85
N GLN A 154 -9.59 15.20 20.09
CA GLN A 154 -9.28 16.39 19.28
C GLN A 154 -8.94 15.99 17.84
N ALA A 155 -8.07 14.99 17.64
CA ALA A 155 -7.70 14.46 16.32
C ALA A 155 -8.94 13.97 15.57
N LEU A 156 -9.80 13.18 16.23
CA LEU A 156 -11.06 12.71 15.65
C LEU A 156 -11.95 13.87 15.18
N GLY A 157 -12.07 14.94 15.98
CA GLY A 157 -12.83 16.14 15.63
C GLY A 157 -12.25 16.86 14.39
N GLN A 158 -10.94 17.00 14.33
CA GLN A 158 -10.23 17.64 13.21
C GLN A 158 -10.45 16.89 11.90
N VAL A 159 -10.29 15.57 11.92
CA VAL A 159 -10.48 14.73 10.72
C VAL A 159 -11.93 14.77 10.25
N VAL A 160 -12.89 14.64 11.16
CA VAL A 160 -14.31 14.77 10.80
C VAL A 160 -14.60 16.10 10.13
N THR A 161 -14.05 17.19 10.65
CA THR A 161 -14.20 18.53 10.05
C THR A 161 -13.57 18.60 8.66
N SER A 162 -12.36 18.07 8.48
CA SER A 162 -11.69 18.07 7.16
C SER A 162 -12.48 17.27 6.12
N LEU A 163 -13.06 16.14 6.50
CA LEU A 163 -13.89 15.32 5.61
C LEU A 163 -15.17 16.03 5.17
N GLN A 164 -15.76 16.87 6.01
CA GLN A 164 -16.99 17.61 5.73
C GLN A 164 -16.76 18.93 4.97
N THR A 165 -15.56 19.46 5.03
CA THR A 165 -15.21 20.71 4.34
C THR A 165 -15.04 20.41 2.85
N GLN A 166 -15.68 21.20 1.99
CA GLN A 166 -15.43 21.12 0.55
C GLN A 166 -13.96 21.45 0.29
N ALA A 167 -13.22 20.50 -0.27
CA ALA A 167 -11.87 20.79 -0.70
C ALA A 167 -11.89 21.85 -1.80
N PRO A 168 -11.05 22.88 -1.72
CA PRO A 168 -10.96 23.91 -2.76
C PRO A 168 -10.20 23.41 -3.99
N ASN A 169 -10.33 22.16 -4.36
CA ASN A 169 -9.57 21.61 -5.47
C ASN A 169 -10.50 21.31 -6.62
N GLU A 170 -10.54 22.24 -7.53
CA GLU A 170 -10.74 21.90 -8.92
C GLU A 170 -9.64 20.90 -9.30
N PHE A 171 -10.01 19.62 -9.36
CA PHE A 171 -9.18 18.61 -9.98
C PHE A 171 -8.99 19.03 -11.45
N THR A 172 -7.84 19.58 -11.76
CA THR A 172 -7.43 19.80 -13.14
C THR A 172 -6.65 18.54 -13.54
N PRO A 173 -7.24 17.65 -14.37
CA PRO A 173 -6.50 16.52 -14.89
C PRO A 173 -5.27 17.06 -15.62
N GLN A 174 -4.09 16.85 -15.10
CA GLN A 174 -2.89 17.10 -15.89
C GLN A 174 -2.92 16.12 -17.06
N ALA A 175 -2.82 16.64 -18.27
CA ALA A 175 -2.66 15.80 -19.44
C ALA A 175 -1.40 14.96 -19.20
N LEU A 176 -1.58 13.63 -19.12
CA LEU A 176 -0.45 12.71 -19.02
C LEU A 176 0.46 12.98 -20.22
N GLN A 177 1.65 13.49 -19.95
CA GLN A 177 2.67 13.63 -20.99
C GLN A 177 3.00 12.23 -21.54
N ALA A 178 3.24 12.14 -22.83
CA ALA A 178 3.65 10.88 -23.42
C ALA A 178 5.01 10.48 -22.82
N LEU A 179 4.99 9.45 -21.97
CA LEU A 179 6.17 8.96 -21.28
C LEU A 179 7.12 8.30 -22.31
N GLN A 180 8.39 8.62 -22.21
CA GLN A 180 9.45 7.94 -22.96
C GLN A 180 9.94 6.76 -22.12
N PHE A 181 9.67 5.54 -22.62
CA PHE A 181 10.07 4.33 -21.91
C PHE A 181 11.44 3.86 -22.39
N SER A 182 12.31 3.52 -21.44
CA SER A 182 13.54 2.79 -21.67
C SER A 182 13.37 1.31 -21.32
N ASN A 183 13.94 0.45 -22.16
CA ASN A 183 13.92 -0.99 -21.95
C ASN A 183 15.17 -1.42 -21.19
N HIS A 184 15.03 -2.36 -20.25
CA HIS A 184 16.18 -2.92 -19.54
C HIS A 184 16.75 -4.17 -20.20
N ILE A 185 16.02 -4.78 -21.12
CA ILE A 185 16.46 -5.95 -21.90
C ILE A 185 16.24 -5.63 -23.37
N GLU A 186 17.29 -5.83 -24.19
CA GLU A 186 17.19 -5.67 -25.63
C GLU A 186 16.23 -6.69 -26.25
N LYS A 187 15.57 -6.32 -27.32
CA LYS A 187 14.53 -7.14 -27.97
C LYS A 187 15.05 -8.53 -28.35
N GLU A 188 16.24 -8.60 -28.94
CA GLU A 188 16.85 -9.84 -29.38
C GLU A 188 17.13 -10.78 -28.20
N VAL A 189 17.65 -10.23 -27.08
CA VAL A 189 17.90 -10.99 -25.85
C VAL A 189 16.59 -11.54 -25.29
N PHE A 190 15.52 -10.74 -25.24
CA PHE A 190 14.22 -11.20 -24.78
C PHE A 190 13.64 -12.30 -25.67
N MET A 191 13.79 -12.19 -27.00
CA MET A 191 13.37 -13.22 -27.94
C MET A 191 14.12 -14.55 -27.72
N ASP A 192 15.42 -14.50 -27.44
CA ASP A 192 16.22 -15.68 -27.12
C ASP A 192 15.78 -16.32 -25.79
N MET A 193 15.45 -15.51 -24.76
CA MET A 193 14.88 -16.00 -23.51
C MET A 193 13.57 -16.77 -23.76
N VAL A 194 12.69 -16.24 -24.61
CA VAL A 194 11.44 -16.90 -25.01
C VAL A 194 11.71 -18.22 -25.71
N ALA A 195 12.66 -18.24 -26.65
CA ALA A 195 13.04 -19.47 -27.37
C ALA A 195 13.58 -20.55 -26.41
N LYS A 196 14.43 -20.16 -25.44
CA LYS A 196 14.97 -21.05 -24.41
C LYS A 196 13.87 -21.59 -23.51
N ALA A 197 12.95 -20.74 -23.02
CA ALA A 197 11.83 -21.18 -22.17
C ALA A 197 10.93 -22.18 -22.91
N LYS A 198 10.61 -21.91 -24.18
CA LYS A 198 9.83 -22.84 -25.03
C LYS A 198 10.53 -24.18 -25.24
N LYS A 199 11.86 -24.21 -25.29
CA LYS A 199 12.63 -25.46 -25.36
C LYS A 199 12.50 -26.25 -24.06
N LEU A 200 12.75 -25.63 -22.89
CA LEU A 200 12.68 -26.27 -21.58
C LEU A 200 11.25 -26.83 -21.27
N ILE A 201 10.21 -26.12 -21.71
CA ILE A 201 8.82 -26.61 -21.60
C ILE A 201 8.63 -27.88 -22.43
N ARG A 202 9.18 -27.94 -23.67
CA ARG A 202 9.07 -29.13 -24.53
C ARG A 202 9.86 -30.32 -24.01
N GLU A 203 11.00 -30.06 -23.35
CA GLU A 203 11.87 -31.08 -22.75
C GLU A 203 11.31 -31.61 -21.43
N GLY A 204 10.28 -30.95 -20.87
CA GLY A 204 9.61 -31.37 -19.62
C GLY A 204 10.26 -30.85 -18.35
N ASP A 205 11.22 -29.92 -18.45
CA ASP A 205 11.89 -29.32 -17.29
C ASP A 205 10.94 -28.37 -16.54
N MET A 206 9.96 -27.79 -17.22
CA MET A 206 8.95 -26.92 -16.61
C MET A 206 7.62 -26.97 -17.38
N PHE A 207 6.51 -26.65 -16.69
CA PHE A 207 5.18 -26.58 -17.31
C PHE A 207 4.86 -25.16 -17.79
N GLN A 208 5.31 -24.15 -17.04
CA GLN A 208 5.01 -22.75 -17.28
C GLN A 208 6.18 -21.88 -16.84
N CYS A 209 6.43 -20.83 -17.60
CA CYS A 209 7.39 -19.79 -17.25
C CYS A 209 6.82 -18.44 -17.69
N VAL A 210 6.83 -17.47 -16.81
CA VAL A 210 6.48 -16.08 -17.12
C VAL A 210 7.78 -15.29 -17.21
N LEU A 211 8.15 -14.91 -18.45
CA LEU A 211 9.27 -14.03 -18.69
C LEU A 211 8.83 -12.59 -18.51
N SER A 212 9.62 -11.81 -17.79
CA SER A 212 9.32 -10.42 -17.52
C SER A 212 10.41 -9.49 -18.08
N GLN A 213 10.03 -8.26 -18.32
CA GLN A 213 10.92 -7.17 -18.69
C GLN A 213 10.49 -5.92 -17.94
N ARG A 214 11.46 -5.12 -17.51
CA ARG A 214 11.21 -3.82 -16.90
C ARG A 214 11.29 -2.72 -17.94
N PHE A 215 10.31 -1.82 -17.88
CA PHE A 215 10.31 -0.54 -18.57
C PHE A 215 10.42 0.56 -17.52
N SER A 216 11.25 1.56 -17.77
CA SER A 216 11.40 2.73 -16.90
C SER A 216 11.08 3.99 -17.66
N ALA A 217 10.46 4.95 -17.02
CA ALA A 217 10.20 6.28 -17.53
C ALA A 217 10.23 7.28 -16.38
N ASP A 218 10.69 8.50 -16.66
CA ASP A 218 10.61 9.59 -15.71
C ASP A 218 9.17 10.09 -15.64
N PHE A 219 8.66 10.23 -14.43
CA PHE A 219 7.30 10.67 -14.14
C PHE A 219 7.33 11.87 -13.18
N GLU A 220 6.84 13.03 -13.65
CA GLU A 220 6.82 14.27 -12.88
C GLU A 220 5.43 14.62 -12.32
N GLY A 221 4.44 13.75 -12.51
CA GLY A 221 3.06 13.98 -12.06
C GLY A 221 2.79 13.55 -10.62
N ASP A 222 1.57 13.83 -10.15
CA ASP A 222 1.07 13.29 -8.89
C ASP A 222 0.80 11.77 -9.04
N PRO A 223 1.42 10.89 -8.23
CA PRO A 223 1.14 9.45 -8.25
C PRO A 223 -0.33 9.10 -8.05
N LEU A 224 -1.11 9.93 -7.32
CA LEU A 224 -2.54 9.73 -7.13
C LEU A 224 -3.31 9.87 -8.45
N ASP A 225 -2.91 10.80 -9.32
CA ASP A 225 -3.54 10.97 -10.64
C ASP A 225 -3.26 9.77 -11.54
N TYR A 226 -2.04 9.24 -11.50
CA TYR A 226 -1.70 8.00 -12.18
C TYR A 226 -2.55 6.83 -11.68
N TYR A 227 -2.65 6.66 -10.36
CA TYR A 227 -3.45 5.63 -9.73
C TYR A 227 -4.93 5.70 -10.15
N ARG A 228 -5.53 6.90 -10.16
CA ARG A 228 -6.92 7.12 -10.59
C ARG A 228 -7.16 6.75 -12.05
N ASN A 229 -6.20 7.08 -12.93
CA ASN A 229 -6.27 6.67 -14.34
C ASN A 229 -6.18 5.15 -14.47
N LEU A 230 -5.28 4.51 -13.74
CA LEU A 230 -5.15 3.05 -13.72
C LEU A 230 -6.45 2.37 -13.25
N LEU A 231 -7.09 2.88 -12.21
CA LEU A 231 -8.39 2.38 -11.74
C LEU A 231 -9.47 2.47 -12.82
N SER A 232 -9.50 3.54 -13.63
CA SER A 232 -10.47 3.69 -14.70
C SER A 232 -10.33 2.64 -15.81
N LEU A 233 -9.10 2.17 -16.05
CA LEU A 233 -8.80 1.13 -17.05
C LEU A 233 -9.19 -0.28 -16.59
N ILE A 234 -9.30 -0.53 -15.29
CA ILE A 234 -9.71 -1.83 -14.74
C ILE A 234 -11.22 -2.08 -14.97
N HIS A 235 -11.99 -1.04 -15.28
CA HIS A 235 -13.43 -1.10 -15.53
C HIS A 235 -13.79 -1.28 -17.02
N ILE A 236 -12.80 -1.36 -17.91
CA ILE A 236 -12.95 -1.73 -19.32
C ILE A 236 -12.71 -3.24 -19.45
#